data_b345e7a7988bde43c1c292fbcca140fd
#
_entry.id   b345e7a7988bde43c1c292fbcca140fd
#
_cell.length_a   1.000
_cell.length_b   1.000
_cell.length_c   1.000
_cell.angle_alpha   90.00
_cell.angle_beta   90.00
_cell.angle_gamma   90.00
#
_symmetry.space_group_name_H-M   'P 1'
#
loop_
_entity.id
_entity.type
_entity.pdbx_description
1 polymer ?
#
loop_
_entity_poly.entity_id
_entity_poly.type
_entity_poly.pdbx_seq_one_letter_code
_entity_poly.pdbx_strand_id
1 'polypeptide(L)'
;MTHLDGLVLARSAFHHSINYRSVVVHGVARQVTDPAECSAALDTLVNHIVPGRAADSRPANARELAATAVIALDLHEVSAKVRTGGPGDDPEDLALPHWAGVLPVTRAYGTPEPADELDPSIALPGYLMER
;
A
#
# COMPACT_ATOMS: atom_id res chain seq x y z
N MET A 1 -1.50 0.67 9.62
CA MET A 1 -1.10 0.27 8.26
C MET A 1 0.27 -0.37 8.33
N THR A 2 0.48 -1.51 7.66
CA THR A 2 1.79 -2.20 7.68
C THR A 2 2.12 -2.70 6.27
N HIS A 3 3.39 -2.48 5.85
CA HIS A 3 3.97 -3.04 4.64
C HIS A 3 5.01 -4.08 5.02
N LEU A 4 4.93 -5.26 4.42
CA LEU A 4 5.94 -6.30 4.52
C LEU A 4 7.02 -6.05 3.45
N ASP A 5 8.27 -5.92 3.87
CA ASP A 5 9.42 -5.65 3.01
C ASP A 5 10.33 -6.88 2.84
N GLY A 6 10.23 -7.89 3.71
CA GLY A 6 11.00 -9.13 3.58
C GLY A 6 10.76 -10.11 4.71
N LEU A 7 11.05 -11.38 4.43
CA LEU A 7 11.10 -12.44 5.44
C LEU A 7 12.55 -12.58 5.89
N VAL A 8 12.77 -12.60 7.20
CA VAL A 8 14.10 -12.75 7.80
C VAL A 8 14.22 -14.17 8.33
N LEU A 9 15.04 -14.96 7.67
CA LEU A 9 15.27 -16.36 7.96
C LEU A 9 16.56 -16.49 8.76
N ALA A 10 16.46 -17.03 9.93
CA ALA A 10 17.56 -17.26 10.86
C ALA A 10 18.00 -18.73 10.85
N ARG A 11 19.13 -19.06 11.47
CA ARG A 11 19.57 -20.44 11.66
C ARG A 11 18.74 -21.15 12.72
N SER A 12 18.31 -20.41 13.75
CA SER A 12 17.36 -20.89 14.76
C SER A 12 15.93 -20.58 14.36
N ALA A 13 15.02 -21.51 14.53
CA ALA A 13 13.59 -21.29 14.30
C ALA A 13 13.00 -20.15 15.16
N PHE A 14 13.57 -19.94 16.33
CA PHE A 14 13.12 -18.89 17.26
C PHE A 14 13.45 -17.48 16.75
N HIS A 15 14.52 -17.28 15.98
CA HIS A 15 14.99 -15.98 15.50
C HIS A 15 14.47 -15.58 14.13
N HIS A 16 13.56 -16.36 13.53
CA HIS A 16 12.85 -15.93 12.31
C HIS A 16 12.05 -14.65 12.58
N SER A 17 12.00 -13.77 11.59
CA SER A 17 11.39 -12.45 11.75
C SER A 17 10.93 -11.89 10.40
N ILE A 18 10.47 -10.64 10.38
CA ILE A 18 10.11 -9.92 9.16
C ILE A 18 10.72 -8.51 9.14
N ASN A 19 11.06 -8.03 7.96
CA ASN A 19 11.33 -6.62 7.72
C ASN A 19 10.03 -5.94 7.29
N TYR A 20 9.73 -4.79 7.87
CA TYR A 20 8.47 -4.10 7.66
C TYR A 20 8.53 -2.61 7.98
N ARG A 21 7.56 -1.88 7.44
CA ARG A 21 7.26 -0.49 7.81
C ARG A 21 5.82 -0.44 8.30
N SER A 22 5.61 0.10 9.50
CA SER A 22 4.28 0.19 10.11
C SER A 22 4.02 1.60 10.61
N VAL A 23 2.78 2.07 10.46
CA VAL A 23 2.30 3.33 11.02
C VAL A 23 1.03 3.05 11.81
N VAL A 24 0.98 3.58 13.02
CA VAL A 24 -0.20 3.62 13.89
C VAL A 24 -0.58 5.07 14.14
N VAL A 25 -1.82 5.40 13.93
CA VAL A 25 -2.38 6.73 14.18
C VAL A 25 -3.45 6.59 15.25
N HIS A 26 -3.39 7.45 16.26
CA HIS A 26 -4.41 7.56 17.30
C HIS A 26 -5.11 8.91 17.15
N GLY A 27 -6.44 8.91 17.31
CA GLY A 27 -7.22 10.14 17.23
C GLY A 27 -8.72 9.87 17.12
N VAL A 28 -9.49 10.94 17.06
CA VAL A 28 -10.94 10.89 16.85
C VAL A 28 -11.22 11.22 15.39
N ALA A 29 -11.79 10.27 14.67
CA ALA A 29 -12.18 10.48 13.29
C ALA A 29 -13.43 11.38 13.19
N ARG A 30 -13.44 12.32 12.22
CA ARG A 30 -14.63 13.10 11.86
C ARG A 30 -15.17 12.63 10.50
N GLN A 31 -16.48 12.69 10.35
CA GLN A 31 -17.08 12.54 9.04
C GLN A 31 -16.85 13.82 8.21
N VAL A 32 -16.41 13.65 6.98
CA VAL A 32 -16.32 14.73 6.01
C VAL A 32 -17.70 14.94 5.40
N THR A 33 -18.25 16.15 5.58
CA THR A 33 -19.59 16.51 5.08
C THR A 33 -19.55 17.56 3.98
N ASP A 34 -18.43 18.27 3.82
CA ASP A 34 -18.25 19.20 2.72
C ASP A 34 -18.07 18.47 1.39
N PRO A 35 -18.92 18.73 0.36
CA PRO A 35 -18.85 18.02 -0.91
C PRO A 35 -17.54 18.23 -1.67
N ALA A 36 -16.91 19.40 -1.54
CA ALA A 36 -15.63 19.68 -2.19
C ALA A 36 -14.49 18.87 -1.53
N GLU A 37 -14.46 18.79 -0.20
CA GLU A 37 -13.51 17.97 0.53
C GLU A 37 -13.71 16.48 0.22
N CYS A 38 -14.97 15.99 0.15
CA CYS A 38 -15.27 14.61 -0.24
C CYS A 38 -14.73 14.29 -1.64
N SER A 39 -15.01 15.16 -2.62
CA SER A 39 -14.54 14.96 -4.01
C SER A 39 -13.02 14.92 -4.07
N ALA A 40 -12.34 15.87 -3.45
CA ALA A 40 -10.88 15.93 -3.41
C ALA A 40 -10.25 14.69 -2.74
N ALA A 41 -10.87 14.18 -1.68
CA ALA A 41 -10.40 12.97 -1.00
C ALA A 41 -10.54 11.72 -1.89
N LEU A 42 -11.64 11.60 -2.65
CA LEU A 42 -11.86 10.48 -3.58
C LEU A 42 -10.88 10.54 -4.76
N ASP A 43 -10.67 11.72 -5.34
CA ASP A 43 -9.66 11.91 -6.40
C ASP A 43 -8.25 11.58 -5.91
N THR A 44 -7.93 11.99 -4.68
CA THR A 44 -6.65 11.66 -4.04
C THR A 44 -6.50 10.16 -3.86
N LEU A 45 -7.55 9.45 -3.42
CA LEU A 45 -7.54 7.99 -3.27
C LEU A 45 -7.29 7.28 -4.61
N VAL A 46 -8.00 7.69 -5.66
CA VAL A 46 -7.84 7.13 -7.02
C VAL A 46 -6.42 7.36 -7.52
N ASN A 47 -5.89 8.58 -7.39
CA ASN A 47 -4.53 8.91 -7.80
C ASN A 47 -3.44 8.26 -6.92
N HIS A 48 -3.74 7.93 -5.65
CA HIS A 48 -2.83 7.15 -4.81
C HIS A 48 -2.68 5.70 -5.32
N ILE A 49 -3.77 5.12 -5.81
CA ILE A 49 -3.76 3.77 -6.39
C ILE A 49 -3.10 3.80 -7.77
N VAL A 50 -3.54 4.71 -8.64
CA VAL A 50 -3.02 4.89 -10.01
C VAL A 50 -2.84 6.39 -10.30
N PRO A 51 -1.61 6.94 -10.21
CA PRO A 51 -1.34 8.35 -10.52
C PRO A 51 -1.85 8.75 -11.91
N GLY A 52 -2.62 9.84 -11.97
CA GLY A 52 -3.25 10.34 -13.19
C GLY A 52 -4.65 9.77 -13.47
N ARG A 53 -5.06 8.70 -12.80
CA ARG A 53 -6.32 8.00 -13.11
C ARG A 53 -7.57 8.82 -12.77
N ALA A 54 -7.55 9.66 -11.74
CA ALA A 54 -8.70 10.49 -11.40
C ALA A 54 -9.11 11.43 -12.54
N ALA A 55 -8.13 12.00 -13.27
CA ALA A 55 -8.40 12.86 -14.43
C ALA A 55 -8.86 12.08 -15.68
N ASP A 56 -8.55 10.76 -15.72
CA ASP A 56 -8.88 9.85 -16.82
C ASP A 56 -10.06 8.93 -16.46
N SER A 57 -10.94 9.39 -15.60
CA SER A 57 -12.16 8.70 -15.21
C SER A 57 -13.28 9.68 -14.93
N ARG A 58 -14.53 9.23 -15.10
CA ARG A 58 -15.69 10.04 -14.75
C ARG A 58 -15.72 10.30 -13.23
N PRO A 59 -15.91 11.53 -12.77
CA PRO A 59 -16.08 11.80 -11.34
C PRO A 59 -17.34 11.12 -10.78
N ALA A 60 -17.33 10.89 -9.46
CA ALA A 60 -18.47 10.30 -8.77
C ALA A 60 -19.75 11.16 -8.95
N ASN A 61 -20.87 10.51 -9.25
CA ASN A 61 -22.16 11.18 -9.33
C ASN A 61 -22.81 11.34 -7.93
N ALA A 62 -23.91 12.09 -7.86
CA ALA A 62 -24.59 12.38 -6.59
C ALA A 62 -25.04 11.13 -5.83
N ARG A 63 -25.47 10.06 -6.51
CA ARG A 63 -25.89 8.81 -5.89
C ARG A 63 -24.69 8.06 -5.30
N GLU A 64 -23.58 8.04 -6.03
CA GLU A 64 -22.33 7.41 -5.57
C GLU A 64 -21.76 8.15 -4.36
N LEU A 65 -21.76 9.49 -4.38
CA LEU A 65 -21.36 10.32 -3.24
C LEU A 65 -22.25 10.10 -2.03
N ALA A 66 -23.57 10.03 -2.21
CA ALA A 66 -24.51 9.79 -1.13
C ALA A 66 -24.34 8.38 -0.49
N ALA A 67 -23.83 7.40 -1.25
CA ALA A 67 -23.56 6.05 -0.76
C ALA A 67 -22.16 5.90 -0.15
N THR A 68 -21.33 6.95 -0.18
CA THR A 68 -19.92 6.89 0.26
C THR A 68 -19.71 7.76 1.49
N ALA A 69 -19.21 7.18 2.58
CA ALA A 69 -18.77 7.95 3.74
C ALA A 69 -17.25 8.17 3.67
N VAL A 70 -16.85 9.44 3.71
CA VAL A 70 -15.44 9.84 3.88
C VAL A 70 -15.23 10.25 5.32
N ILE A 71 -14.17 9.71 5.94
CA ILE A 71 -13.75 10.08 7.29
C ILE A 71 -12.35 10.66 7.26
N ALA A 72 -12.12 11.72 8.03
CA ALA A 72 -10.82 12.34 8.22
C ALA A 72 -10.31 12.05 9.64
N LEU A 73 -9.01 11.79 9.74
CA LEU A 73 -8.32 11.58 11.00
C LEU A 73 -7.06 12.46 11.00
N ASP A 74 -6.92 13.31 12.00
CA ASP A 74 -5.75 14.15 12.14
C ASP A 74 -4.52 13.32 12.53
N LEU A 75 -3.37 13.67 11.96
CA LEU A 75 -2.11 12.96 12.17
C LEU A 75 -1.28 13.59 13.30
N HIS A 76 -1.92 13.92 14.44
CA HIS A 76 -1.22 14.52 15.59
C HIS A 76 -0.51 13.47 16.45
N GLU A 77 -1.15 12.33 16.67
CA GLU A 77 -0.59 11.23 17.43
C GLU A 77 -0.24 10.07 16.50
N VAL A 78 0.95 10.09 15.95
CA VAL A 78 1.44 9.11 14.99
C VAL A 78 2.69 8.42 15.50
N SER A 79 2.73 7.10 15.40
CA SER A 79 3.91 6.28 15.65
C SER A 79 4.27 5.51 14.39
N ALA A 80 5.55 5.60 13.99
CA ALA A 80 6.08 4.81 12.90
C ALA A 80 7.12 3.82 13.42
N LYS A 81 7.05 2.58 12.95
CA LYS A 81 8.04 1.54 13.26
C LYS A 81 8.57 0.94 11.97
N VAL A 82 9.89 0.95 11.84
CA VAL A 82 10.60 0.38 10.70
C VAL A 82 11.59 -0.65 11.22
N ARG A 83 11.53 -1.86 10.64
CA ARG A 83 12.54 -2.89 10.86
C ARG A 83 13.16 -3.26 9.53
N THR A 84 14.48 -3.23 9.51
CA THR A 84 15.32 -3.62 8.36
C THR A 84 16.51 -4.43 8.88
N GLY A 85 17.15 -5.18 8.01
CA GLY A 85 18.37 -5.92 8.33
C GLY A 85 18.20 -7.43 8.30
N GLY A 86 19.30 -8.12 8.57
CA GLY A 86 19.40 -9.58 8.58
C GLY A 86 18.87 -10.24 9.85
N PRO A 87 19.07 -11.56 9.97
CA PRO A 87 18.75 -12.31 11.17
C PRO A 87 19.69 -11.93 12.33
N GLY A 88 19.18 -12.02 13.56
CA GLY A 88 19.94 -11.86 14.79
C GLY A 88 20.18 -13.23 15.42
N ASP A 89 21.00 -14.07 14.77
CA ASP A 89 21.37 -15.37 15.31
C ASP A 89 22.26 -15.22 16.55
N ASP A 90 22.14 -16.10 17.50
CA ASP A 90 23.06 -16.20 18.62
C ASP A 90 24.46 -16.65 18.17
N PRO A 91 25.55 -16.27 18.88
CA PRO A 91 26.91 -16.60 18.47
C PRO A 91 27.14 -18.11 18.28
N GLU A 92 26.53 -18.94 19.09
CA GLU A 92 26.61 -20.42 19.00
C GLU A 92 25.93 -20.98 17.73
N ASP A 93 24.95 -20.29 17.18
CA ASP A 93 24.20 -20.72 16.00
C ASP A 93 24.93 -20.38 14.69
N LEU A 94 25.88 -19.44 14.71
CA LEU A 94 26.56 -18.95 13.50
C LEU A 94 27.31 -20.08 12.74
N ALA A 95 27.77 -21.13 13.41
CA ALA A 95 28.44 -22.26 12.79
C ALA A 95 27.48 -23.33 12.24
N LEU A 96 26.18 -23.22 12.49
CA LEU A 96 25.22 -24.23 12.04
C LEU A 96 25.11 -24.21 10.50
N PRO A 97 24.96 -25.39 9.85
CA PRO A 97 24.90 -25.49 8.39
C PRO A 97 23.51 -25.16 7.83
N HIS A 98 22.89 -24.13 8.35
CA HIS A 98 21.59 -23.65 7.90
C HIS A 98 21.75 -22.30 7.20
N TRP A 99 21.09 -22.14 6.04
CA TRP A 99 21.05 -20.85 5.35
C TRP A 99 20.31 -19.83 6.21
N ALA A 100 20.85 -18.61 6.29
CA ALA A 100 20.23 -17.49 6.98
C ALA A 100 20.39 -16.22 6.16
N GLY A 101 19.37 -15.36 6.18
CA GLY A 101 19.37 -14.13 5.39
C GLY A 101 17.98 -13.53 5.25
N VAL A 102 17.83 -12.66 4.27
CA VAL A 102 16.56 -11.98 3.97
C VAL A 102 16.04 -12.46 2.62
N LEU A 103 14.77 -12.87 2.58
CA LEU A 103 14.02 -13.04 1.35
C LEU A 103 13.19 -11.76 1.14
N PRO A 104 13.60 -10.85 0.22
CA PRO A 104 12.87 -9.61 -0.03
C PRO A 104 11.47 -9.88 -0.57
N VAL A 105 10.50 -9.06 -0.14
CA VAL A 105 9.16 -9.02 -0.73
C VAL A 105 9.05 -7.79 -1.61
N THR A 106 8.78 -8.01 -2.90
CA THR A 106 8.59 -6.95 -3.88
C THR A 106 7.17 -7.02 -4.45
N ARG A 107 6.65 -5.85 -4.85
CA ARG A 107 5.42 -5.77 -5.63
C ARG A 107 5.77 -5.41 -7.05
N ALA A 108 5.17 -6.11 -7.99
CA ALA A 108 5.27 -5.81 -9.41
C ALA A 108 3.86 -5.79 -10.01
N TYR A 109 3.64 -4.91 -10.97
CA TYR A 109 2.43 -4.92 -11.79
C TYR A 109 2.65 -5.83 -12.99
N GLY A 110 1.61 -6.57 -13.36
CA GLY A 110 1.60 -7.35 -14.59
C GLY A 110 1.27 -6.50 -15.81
N THR A 111 1.25 -7.14 -16.97
CA THR A 111 0.75 -6.52 -18.19
C THR A 111 -0.72 -6.13 -18.02
N PRO A 112 -1.12 -4.88 -18.35
CA PRO A 112 -2.52 -4.49 -18.29
C PRO A 112 -3.39 -5.35 -19.22
N GLU A 113 -4.55 -5.79 -18.72
CA GLU A 113 -5.52 -6.58 -19.45
C GLU A 113 -6.78 -5.72 -19.68
N PRO A 114 -7.24 -5.54 -20.94
CA PRO A 114 -8.45 -4.76 -21.22
C PRO A 114 -9.68 -5.50 -20.72
N ALA A 115 -10.73 -4.74 -20.36
CA ALA A 115 -12.05 -5.33 -20.11
C ALA A 115 -12.67 -5.85 -21.42
N ASP A 116 -13.50 -6.90 -21.33
CA ASP A 116 -14.13 -7.53 -22.49
C ASP A 116 -15.00 -6.55 -23.30
N GLU A 117 -15.63 -5.58 -22.61
CA GLU A 117 -16.51 -4.56 -23.22
C GLU A 117 -15.76 -3.28 -23.61
N LEU A 118 -14.42 -3.24 -23.50
CA LEU A 118 -13.66 -2.06 -23.87
C LEU A 118 -13.71 -1.86 -25.38
N ASP A 119 -14.11 -0.64 -25.83
CA ASP A 119 -14.03 -0.28 -27.23
C ASP A 119 -12.57 -0.38 -27.72
N PRO A 120 -12.28 -1.15 -28.78
CA PRO A 120 -10.91 -1.34 -29.29
C PRO A 120 -10.23 -0.06 -29.76
N SER A 121 -10.98 1.02 -30.00
CA SER A 121 -10.41 2.33 -30.35
C SER A 121 -9.81 3.07 -29.15
N ILE A 122 -10.12 2.66 -27.93
CA ILE A 122 -9.59 3.27 -26.70
C ILE A 122 -8.21 2.69 -26.40
N ALA A 123 -7.20 3.52 -26.62
CA ALA A 123 -5.81 3.12 -26.37
C ALA A 123 -5.49 2.98 -24.89
N LEU A 124 -4.57 2.07 -24.56
CA LEU A 124 -4.01 1.95 -23.22
C LEU A 124 -3.31 3.26 -22.82
N PRO A 125 -3.69 3.90 -21.70
CA PRO A 125 -3.03 5.12 -21.22
C PRO A 125 -1.56 4.90 -20.88
N GLY A 126 -0.69 5.84 -21.30
CA GLY A 126 0.77 5.75 -21.12
C GLY A 126 1.20 5.59 -19.65
N TYR A 127 0.50 6.21 -18.71
CA TYR A 127 0.82 6.10 -17.27
C TYR A 127 0.61 4.69 -16.69
N LEU A 128 0.00 3.76 -17.43
CA LEU A 128 -0.11 2.35 -17.06
C LEU A 128 1.06 1.51 -17.56
N MET A 129 1.86 2.03 -18.49
CA MET A 129 3.01 1.32 -19.08
C MET A 129 4.29 1.46 -18.24
N GLU A 130 4.36 2.48 -17.39
CA GLU A 130 5.58 2.86 -16.65
C GLU A 130 5.55 2.40 -15.18
N ARG A 131 4.92 1.27 -14.87
CA ARG A 131 4.69 0.79 -13.49
C ARG A 131 5.48 -0.45 -13.14
#